data_8600a0ebc6203c311d77270e7a5ee934
#
_entry.id   8600a0ebc6203c311d77270e7a5ee934
#
_cell.length_a   1.000
_cell.length_b   1.000
_cell.length_c   1.000
_cell.angle_alpha   90.00
_cell.angle_beta   90.00
_cell.angle_gamma   90.00
#
_symmetry.space_group_name_H-M   'P 1'
#
loop_
_entity.id
_entity.type
_entity.pdbx_description
1 polymer ?
#
loop_
_entity_poly.entity_id
_entity_poly.type
_entity_poly.pdbx_seq_one_letter_code
_entity_poly.pdbx_strand_id
1 'polypeptide(L)'
;TARRSTERLSQALRAEAAAAAKRAAEIEKNEGGGKFFSMKAGQLKFDDVALPGNMMAVVIVAAAHENVYYREKYDPDNKTPPTCFAFWKEGMDHDVKEMGPPEIVDTEKKDGKLVFERQADECEGCWANEWGSADTGKGKACSNRRRLAVIPAGTFVSLGKNKGFELKMFEDVDDFKKSDLAYLKLPVMSVKNYSAYVREVTEQLDKPLWAVFTQISVEPDDRSQFKVTFELIDEVPDEFMDVIFKRHKEALDEIDFPYRAPSDDEEKESKPVKNNAAKKLAGKAKKPGRVKK
;
A
#
# COMPACT_ATOMS: atom_id res chain seq x y z
N THR A 1 -50.70 19.13 -1.22
CA THR A 1 -49.71 20.04 -1.93
C THR A 1 -48.32 19.99 -1.29
N ALA A 2 -48.04 19.15 -0.29
CA ALA A 2 -46.75 19.06 0.42
C ALA A 2 -45.79 17.96 -0.13
N ARG A 3 -46.17 17.24 -1.19
CA ARG A 3 -45.37 16.10 -1.72
C ARG A 3 -44.42 16.42 -2.88
N ARG A 4 -44.29 17.68 -3.33
CA ARG A 4 -43.49 18.07 -4.48
C ARG A 4 -42.22 18.87 -4.17
N SER A 5 -41.86 19.14 -2.90
CA SER A 5 -40.67 19.93 -2.55
C SER A 5 -39.41 19.11 -2.29
N THR A 6 -39.50 17.78 -2.22
CA THR A 6 -38.36 16.89 -1.98
C THR A 6 -37.66 16.40 -3.25
N GLU A 7 -38.13 16.76 -4.43
CA GLU A 7 -37.59 16.21 -5.69
C GLU A 7 -36.48 17.03 -6.35
N ARG A 8 -36.04 18.14 -5.78
CA ARG A 8 -34.92 18.94 -6.32
C ARG A 8 -33.79 19.12 -5.32
N LEU A 9 -33.23 18.03 -4.83
CA LEU A 9 -31.83 18.08 -4.47
C LEU A 9 -31.06 18.55 -5.69
N SER A 10 -30.32 19.67 -5.57
CA SER A 10 -29.55 20.20 -6.66
C SER A 10 -28.66 19.11 -7.24
N GLN A 11 -28.37 19.17 -8.52
CA GLN A 11 -27.50 18.16 -9.18
C GLN A 11 -26.15 18.04 -8.48
N ALA A 12 -25.66 19.14 -7.87
CA ALA A 12 -24.46 19.17 -7.04
C ALA A 12 -24.61 18.32 -5.76
N LEU A 13 -25.71 18.43 -5.03
CA LEU A 13 -25.98 17.63 -3.83
C LEU A 13 -26.16 16.13 -4.15
N ARG A 14 -26.72 15.79 -5.30
CA ARG A 14 -26.79 14.39 -5.76
C ARG A 14 -25.41 13.84 -6.13
N ALA A 15 -24.58 14.66 -6.77
CA ALA A 15 -23.21 14.29 -7.09
C ALA A 15 -22.36 14.10 -5.81
N GLU A 16 -22.53 14.98 -4.83
CA GLU A 16 -21.83 14.91 -3.54
C GLU A 16 -22.32 13.73 -2.70
N ALA A 17 -23.63 13.46 -2.66
CA ALA A 17 -24.17 12.28 -2.01
C ALA A 17 -23.72 10.97 -2.68
N ALA A 18 -23.63 10.95 -4.03
CA ALA A 18 -23.10 9.81 -4.76
C ALA A 18 -21.59 9.63 -4.51
N ALA A 19 -20.83 10.72 -4.43
CA ALA A 19 -19.41 10.68 -4.08
C ALA A 19 -19.20 10.22 -2.62
N ALA A 20 -20.00 10.70 -1.67
CA ALA A 20 -19.98 10.26 -0.28
C ALA A 20 -20.37 8.79 -0.15
N ALA A 21 -21.41 8.33 -0.86
CA ALA A 21 -21.81 6.92 -0.88
C ALA A 21 -20.71 6.03 -1.50
N LYS A 22 -20.03 6.52 -2.54
CA LYS A 22 -18.91 5.83 -3.16
C LYS A 22 -17.72 5.73 -2.22
N ARG A 23 -17.38 6.83 -1.51
CA ARG A 23 -16.36 6.84 -0.46
C ARG A 23 -16.72 5.90 0.70
N ALA A 24 -17.96 5.93 1.17
CA ALA A 24 -18.43 5.01 2.22
C ALA A 24 -18.35 3.55 1.76
N ALA A 25 -18.77 3.23 0.53
CA ALA A 25 -18.66 1.89 -0.03
C ALA A 25 -17.20 1.45 -0.26
N GLU A 26 -16.31 2.38 -0.57
CA GLU A 26 -14.87 2.11 -0.66
C GLU A 26 -14.23 1.94 0.72
N ILE A 27 -14.71 2.69 1.71
CA ILE A 27 -14.32 2.52 3.11
C ILE A 27 -14.73 1.12 3.60
N GLU A 28 -15.97 0.69 3.35
CA GLU A 28 -16.45 -0.67 3.66
C GLU A 28 -15.67 -1.78 2.91
N LYS A 29 -15.29 -1.54 1.66
CA LYS A 29 -14.41 -2.46 0.91
C LYS A 29 -13.00 -2.56 1.52
N ASN A 30 -12.56 -1.56 2.28
CA ASN A 30 -11.24 -1.52 2.90
C ASN A 30 -11.15 -2.30 4.23
N GLU A 31 -12.25 -2.82 4.75
CA GLU A 31 -12.30 -3.60 6.00
C GLU A 31 -11.68 -4.99 5.90
N GLY A 32 -11.53 -5.53 4.70
CA GLY A 32 -10.89 -6.83 4.49
C GLY A 32 -9.48 -6.68 3.91
N GLY A 33 -8.52 -7.47 4.38
CA GLY A 33 -7.10 -7.48 4.01
C GLY A 33 -6.72 -7.56 2.52
N GLY A 34 -7.67 -7.43 1.59
CA GLY A 34 -7.52 -7.56 0.16
C GLY A 34 -6.82 -6.41 -0.58
N LYS A 35 -6.39 -5.36 0.11
CA LYS A 35 -5.63 -4.25 -0.51
C LYS A 35 -4.13 -4.29 -0.24
N PHE A 36 -3.68 -5.10 0.72
CA PHE A 36 -2.28 -5.14 1.12
C PHE A 36 -1.55 -6.39 0.64
N PHE A 37 -0.31 -6.18 0.18
CA PHE A 37 0.63 -7.27 -0.01
C PHE A 37 1.09 -7.81 1.35
N SER A 38 1.24 -9.13 1.42
CA SER A 38 1.82 -9.84 2.56
C SER A 38 3.20 -10.38 2.19
N MET A 39 4.17 -10.24 3.10
CA MET A 39 5.53 -10.75 2.94
C MET A 39 5.90 -11.74 4.05
N LYS A 40 4.94 -12.59 4.45
CA LYS A 40 5.16 -13.57 5.51
C LYS A 40 6.15 -14.66 5.05
N ALA A 41 7.12 -14.97 5.92
CA ALA A 41 8.15 -15.99 5.66
C ALA A 41 8.92 -15.78 4.34
N GLY A 42 9.16 -14.53 3.96
CA GLY A 42 9.88 -14.20 2.71
C GLY A 42 9.08 -14.47 1.44
N GLN A 43 7.79 -14.73 1.55
CA GLN A 43 6.90 -14.99 0.42
C GLN A 43 6.04 -13.77 0.12
N LEU A 44 6.18 -13.21 -1.09
CA LEU A 44 5.33 -12.12 -1.55
C LEU A 44 3.97 -12.69 -1.99
N LYS A 45 2.92 -12.27 -1.31
CA LYS A 45 1.54 -12.68 -1.58
C LYS A 45 0.63 -11.48 -1.70
N PHE A 46 -0.40 -11.63 -2.49
CA PHE A 46 -1.51 -10.71 -2.53
C PHE A 46 -2.81 -11.51 -2.47
N ASP A 47 -3.68 -11.20 -1.52
CA ASP A 47 -4.95 -11.91 -1.29
C ASP A 47 -4.74 -13.45 -1.22
N ASP A 48 -3.77 -13.89 -0.43
CA ASP A 48 -3.30 -15.29 -0.27
C ASP A 48 -2.71 -15.95 -1.53
N VAL A 49 -2.67 -15.26 -2.65
CA VAL A 49 -2.03 -15.74 -3.87
C VAL A 49 -0.54 -15.39 -3.87
N ALA A 50 0.32 -16.42 -3.88
CA ALA A 50 1.76 -16.20 -4.00
C ALA A 50 2.10 -15.66 -5.39
N LEU A 51 2.91 -14.61 -5.45
CA LEU A 51 3.37 -14.04 -6.71
C LEU A 51 4.53 -14.86 -7.29
N PRO A 52 4.59 -15.04 -8.62
CA PRO A 52 5.62 -15.81 -9.27
C PRO A 52 7.02 -15.27 -8.96
N GLY A 53 7.92 -16.13 -8.48
CA GLY A 53 9.29 -15.76 -8.14
C GLY A 53 9.45 -14.74 -7.02
N ASN A 54 8.40 -14.47 -6.23
CA ASN A 54 8.38 -13.38 -5.26
C ASN A 54 8.61 -12.00 -5.91
N MET A 55 8.15 -11.81 -7.14
CA MET A 55 8.34 -10.60 -7.93
C MET A 55 7.01 -10.03 -8.39
N MET A 56 6.97 -8.73 -8.60
CA MET A 56 5.89 -8.02 -9.26
C MET A 56 6.42 -6.88 -10.12
N ALA A 57 5.79 -6.67 -11.29
CA ALA A 57 6.02 -5.52 -12.15
C ALA A 57 4.88 -4.53 -11.93
N VAL A 58 5.20 -3.32 -11.50
CA VAL A 58 4.23 -2.31 -11.07
C VAL A 58 4.63 -0.91 -11.51
N VAL A 59 3.68 0.01 -11.44
CA VAL A 59 3.96 1.44 -11.28
C VAL A 59 3.74 1.80 -9.81
N ILE A 60 4.72 2.43 -9.18
CA ILE A 60 4.59 3.01 -7.84
C ILE A 60 3.90 4.36 -8.01
N VAL A 61 2.58 4.39 -7.81
CA VAL A 61 1.78 5.59 -8.10
C VAL A 61 1.75 6.59 -6.93
N ALA A 62 2.03 6.17 -5.69
CA ALA A 62 2.22 7.09 -4.57
C ALA A 62 3.05 6.42 -3.48
N ALA A 63 3.66 7.24 -2.63
CA ALA A 63 4.34 6.81 -1.42
C ALA A 63 3.97 7.72 -0.25
N ALA A 64 3.93 7.13 0.95
CA ALA A 64 3.74 7.87 2.19
C ALA A 64 4.70 7.35 3.26
N HIS A 65 5.21 8.26 4.06
CA HIS A 65 5.86 7.91 5.30
C HIS A 65 4.81 7.41 6.28
N GLU A 66 5.11 6.35 6.98
CA GLU A 66 4.24 5.72 7.97
C GLU A 66 5.05 5.45 9.23
N ASN A 67 4.81 6.22 10.27
CA ASN A 67 5.34 5.98 11.59
C ASN A 67 4.31 5.24 12.42
N VAL A 68 4.71 4.15 13.07
CA VAL A 68 3.81 3.35 13.90
C VAL A 68 4.50 2.93 15.19
N TYR A 69 3.82 3.16 16.31
CA TYR A 69 4.23 2.71 17.62
C TYR A 69 3.19 1.74 18.19
N TYR A 70 3.65 0.61 18.68
CA TYR A 70 2.84 -0.39 19.39
C TYR A 70 3.34 -0.48 20.82
N ARG A 71 2.44 -0.29 21.80
CA ARG A 71 2.76 -0.45 23.23
C ARG A 71 2.99 -1.91 23.56
N GLU A 72 2.17 -2.79 22.97
CA GLU A 72 2.23 -4.22 23.20
C GLU A 72 3.06 -4.91 22.12
N LYS A 73 3.68 -6.04 22.48
CA LYS A 73 4.38 -6.86 21.49
C LYS A 73 3.38 -7.42 20.48
N TYR A 74 3.83 -7.53 19.23
CA TYR A 74 3.04 -8.14 18.17
C TYR A 74 2.57 -9.55 18.57
N ASP A 75 1.26 -9.74 18.59
CA ASP A 75 0.59 -11.03 18.75
C ASP A 75 -0.10 -11.39 17.42
N PRO A 76 0.30 -12.49 16.76
CA PRO A 76 -0.32 -12.92 15.50
C PRO A 76 -1.79 -13.32 15.66
N ASP A 77 -2.19 -13.74 16.87
CA ASP A 77 -3.55 -14.20 17.19
C ASP A 77 -4.45 -13.04 17.62
N ASN A 78 -3.84 -11.93 18.06
CA ASN A 78 -4.57 -10.72 18.49
C ASN A 78 -4.00 -9.49 17.78
N LYS A 79 -4.50 -9.20 16.58
CA LYS A 79 -4.06 -8.08 15.76
C LYS A 79 -4.63 -6.77 16.29
N THR A 80 -3.92 -6.12 17.20
CA THR A 80 -4.27 -4.78 17.67
C THR A 80 -3.77 -3.72 16.71
N PRO A 81 -4.50 -2.58 16.54
CA PRO A 81 -4.00 -1.43 15.82
C PRO A 81 -2.80 -0.82 16.56
N PRO A 82 -1.97 0.00 15.88
CA PRO A 82 -0.89 0.71 16.56
C PRO A 82 -1.47 1.66 17.64
N THR A 83 -0.74 1.81 18.73
CA THR A 83 -1.10 2.77 19.81
C THR A 83 -1.02 4.21 19.33
N CYS A 84 0.01 4.53 18.53
CA CYS A 84 0.18 5.82 17.89
C CYS A 84 0.66 5.62 16.45
N PHE A 85 0.18 6.46 15.54
CA PHE A 85 0.66 6.47 14.17
C PHE A 85 0.64 7.88 13.59
N ALA A 86 1.45 8.09 12.59
CA ALA A 86 1.48 9.31 11.81
C ALA A 86 1.77 9.01 10.35
N PHE A 87 1.14 9.80 9.47
CA PHE A 87 1.36 9.74 8.04
C PHE A 87 1.77 11.10 7.50
N TRP A 88 2.59 11.08 6.46
CA TRP A 88 2.74 12.22 5.55
C TRP A 88 3.10 11.72 4.17
N LYS A 89 2.51 12.36 3.16
CA LYS A 89 2.68 12.00 1.76
C LYS A 89 4.03 12.49 1.26
N GLU A 90 4.67 11.71 0.41
CA GLU A 90 5.80 12.23 -0.36
C GLU A 90 5.25 13.24 -1.36
N GLY A 91 5.86 14.44 -1.43
CA GLY A 91 5.40 15.52 -2.29
C GLY A 91 5.37 15.13 -3.77
N MET A 92 4.51 15.83 -4.52
CA MET A 92 4.38 15.63 -5.98
C MET A 92 5.62 16.11 -6.74
N ASP A 93 6.32 17.09 -6.20
CA ASP A 93 7.54 17.66 -6.73
C ASP A 93 8.75 17.17 -5.93
N HIS A 94 9.87 16.98 -6.58
CA HIS A 94 11.12 16.44 -6.05
C HIS A 94 11.72 17.18 -4.84
N ASP A 95 11.06 18.24 -4.38
CA ASP A 95 11.56 19.03 -3.26
C ASP A 95 11.06 18.46 -1.92
N VAL A 96 11.93 17.69 -1.27
CA VAL A 96 11.71 17.10 0.07
C VAL A 96 11.32 18.15 1.12
N LYS A 97 11.54 19.45 0.85
CA LYS A 97 11.19 20.56 1.73
C LYS A 97 9.71 20.92 1.74
N GLU A 98 8.93 20.43 0.79
CA GLU A 98 7.49 20.68 0.69
C GLU A 98 6.61 19.57 1.30
N MET A 99 7.22 18.56 1.93
CA MET A 99 6.47 17.58 2.70
C MET A 99 5.82 18.30 3.89
N GLY A 100 4.50 18.33 3.90
CA GLY A 100 3.75 18.87 5.04
C GLY A 100 4.11 18.14 6.35
N PRO A 101 3.77 18.71 7.51
CA PRO A 101 3.99 18.06 8.79
C PRO A 101 3.24 16.72 8.83
N PRO A 102 3.78 15.71 9.57
CA PRO A 102 3.08 14.45 9.75
C PRO A 102 1.72 14.64 10.43
N GLU A 103 0.69 14.04 9.87
CA GLU A 103 -0.60 13.94 10.54
C GLU A 103 -0.56 12.83 11.58
N ILE A 104 -0.48 13.22 12.86
CA ILE A 104 -0.42 12.29 13.99
C ILE A 104 -1.85 12.00 14.46
N VAL A 105 -2.15 10.72 14.72
CA VAL A 105 -3.44 10.31 15.28
C VAL A 105 -3.73 11.03 16.60
N ASP A 106 -4.97 11.44 16.79
CA ASP A 106 -5.44 11.97 18.07
C ASP A 106 -5.66 10.86 19.10
N THR A 107 -5.66 11.23 20.40
CA THR A 107 -5.98 10.28 21.45
C THR A 107 -7.48 9.96 21.43
N GLU A 108 -7.80 8.68 21.22
CA GLU A 108 -9.17 8.18 21.14
C GLU A 108 -9.42 7.13 22.22
N LYS A 109 -10.61 7.20 22.84
CA LYS A 109 -11.11 6.19 23.79
C LYS A 109 -12.42 5.63 23.29
N LYS A 110 -12.54 4.30 23.32
CA LYS A 110 -13.80 3.57 23.05
C LYS A 110 -14.12 2.72 24.29
N ASP A 111 -15.35 2.83 24.80
CA ASP A 111 -15.81 2.10 26.00
C ASP A 111 -14.86 2.26 27.22
N GLY A 112 -14.28 3.46 27.38
CA GLY A 112 -13.35 3.78 28.45
C GLY A 112 -11.94 3.22 28.28
N LYS A 113 -11.67 2.42 27.23
CA LYS A 113 -10.35 1.90 26.89
C LYS A 113 -9.67 2.81 25.86
N LEU A 114 -8.38 3.03 26.01
CA LEU A 114 -7.55 3.72 25.01
C LEU A 114 -7.43 2.85 23.76
N VAL A 115 -7.88 3.41 22.64
CA VAL A 115 -7.73 2.80 21.31
C VAL A 115 -6.49 3.35 20.63
N PHE A 116 -6.41 4.67 20.53
CA PHE A 116 -5.23 5.40 20.07
C PHE A 116 -4.75 6.34 21.16
N GLU A 117 -3.44 6.54 21.22
CA GLU A 117 -2.84 7.44 22.18
C GLU A 117 -1.66 8.16 21.53
N ARG A 118 -1.87 9.44 21.27
CA ARG A 118 -0.84 10.34 20.77
C ARG A 118 0.33 10.40 21.74
N GLN A 119 1.53 10.12 21.27
CA GLN A 119 2.72 10.03 22.14
C GLN A 119 3.47 11.36 22.25
N ALA A 120 3.31 12.27 21.32
CA ALA A 120 3.90 13.60 21.29
C ALA A 120 3.12 14.48 20.30
N ASP A 121 3.32 15.79 20.36
CA ASP A 121 2.71 16.73 19.41
C ASP A 121 3.36 16.64 18.03
N GLU A 122 4.63 16.27 17.96
CA GLU A 122 5.39 16.11 16.74
C GLU A 122 6.16 14.78 16.76
N CYS A 123 6.39 14.19 15.60
CA CYS A 123 7.21 12.99 15.46
C CYS A 123 8.70 13.28 15.66
N GLU A 124 9.14 14.51 15.37
CA GLU A 124 10.46 14.99 15.69
C GLU A 124 10.57 15.24 17.21
N GLY A 125 11.60 14.71 17.86
CA GLY A 125 11.76 14.76 19.32
C GLY A 125 10.80 13.88 20.12
N CYS A 126 9.94 13.08 19.48
CA CYS A 126 9.12 12.09 20.16
C CYS A 126 9.99 10.98 20.77
N TRP A 127 9.78 10.69 22.05
CA TRP A 127 10.55 9.68 22.78
C TRP A 127 10.56 8.31 22.09
N ALA A 128 9.43 7.89 21.52
CA ALA A 128 9.31 6.60 20.83
C ALA A 128 10.07 6.59 19.48
N ASN A 129 10.35 7.77 18.92
CA ASN A 129 11.09 7.94 17.68
C ASN A 129 12.60 8.17 17.91
N GLU A 130 13.08 8.13 19.13
CA GLU A 130 14.50 8.25 19.47
C GLU A 130 15.22 6.90 19.38
N TRP A 131 16.50 6.93 19.01
CA TRP A 131 17.34 5.74 19.03
C TRP A 131 17.57 5.25 20.46
N GLY A 132 17.39 3.95 20.69
CA GLY A 132 17.50 3.34 22.01
C GLY A 132 16.18 3.23 22.76
N SER A 133 15.09 3.78 22.23
CA SER A 133 13.76 3.75 22.86
C SER A 133 13.06 2.38 22.78
N ALA A 134 13.52 1.49 21.89
CA ALA A 134 12.97 0.13 21.83
C ALA A 134 13.30 -0.66 23.10
N ASP A 135 12.44 -1.60 23.51
CA ASP A 135 12.61 -2.47 24.69
C ASP A 135 13.97 -3.19 24.74
N THR A 136 14.55 -3.45 23.58
CA THR A 136 15.88 -4.07 23.47
C THR A 136 17.03 -3.09 23.71
N GLY A 137 16.74 -1.79 23.88
CA GLY A 137 17.73 -0.72 23.96
C GLY A 137 18.47 -0.46 22.63
N LYS A 138 18.07 -1.15 21.56
CA LYS A 138 18.64 -0.98 20.21
C LYS A 138 17.53 -0.67 19.24
N GLY A 139 17.65 0.46 18.54
CA GLY A 139 16.63 0.91 17.59
C GLY A 139 15.59 1.82 18.23
N LYS A 140 14.54 2.08 17.47
CA LYS A 140 13.42 2.94 17.86
C LYS A 140 12.21 2.10 18.22
N ALA A 141 11.44 2.50 19.25
CA ALA A 141 10.15 1.90 19.57
C ALA A 141 9.11 2.18 18.46
N CYS A 142 9.18 3.39 17.88
CA CYS A 142 8.38 3.76 16.72
C CYS A 142 9.04 3.28 15.43
N SER A 143 8.33 2.45 14.66
CA SER A 143 8.80 1.94 13.37
C SER A 143 8.54 2.97 12.28
N ASN A 144 9.62 3.49 11.68
CA ASN A 144 9.55 4.39 10.53
C ASN A 144 9.52 3.58 9.23
N ARG A 145 8.37 3.50 8.61
CA ARG A 145 8.09 2.67 7.43
C ARG A 145 7.78 3.54 6.21
N ARG A 146 7.54 2.86 5.08
CA ARG A 146 6.92 3.44 3.89
C ARG A 146 5.69 2.63 3.55
N ARG A 147 4.63 3.32 3.14
CA ARG A 147 3.48 2.74 2.48
C ARG A 147 3.56 3.13 1.02
N LEU A 148 3.58 2.14 0.13
CA LEU A 148 3.59 2.36 -1.31
C LEU A 148 2.22 1.99 -1.85
N ALA A 149 1.63 2.85 -2.68
CA ALA A 149 0.50 2.52 -3.50
C ALA A 149 1.00 2.14 -4.89
N VAL A 150 0.55 0.99 -5.38
CA VAL A 150 1.00 0.45 -6.65
C VAL A 150 -0.17 0.01 -7.52
N ILE A 151 0.02 0.04 -8.83
CA ILE A 151 -0.84 -0.62 -9.81
C ILE A 151 -0.01 -1.62 -10.62
N PRO A 152 -0.57 -2.77 -11.01
CA PRO A 152 0.12 -3.74 -11.87
C PRO A 152 0.54 -3.12 -13.20
N ALA A 153 1.73 -3.43 -13.66
CA ALA A 153 2.27 -3.04 -14.96
C ALA A 153 2.55 -4.24 -15.89
N GLY A 154 2.56 -5.44 -15.33
CA GLY A 154 2.83 -6.66 -16.09
C GLY A 154 2.71 -7.90 -15.21
N THR A 155 2.97 -9.05 -15.81
CA THR A 155 2.89 -10.36 -15.15
C THR A 155 4.15 -11.15 -15.37
N PHE A 156 4.71 -11.74 -14.31
CA PHE A 156 5.78 -12.74 -14.42
C PHE A 156 5.18 -14.12 -14.71
N VAL A 157 5.61 -14.73 -15.79
CA VAL A 157 5.16 -16.06 -16.24
C VAL A 157 6.30 -17.05 -16.06
N SER A 158 6.07 -18.14 -15.32
CA SER A 158 7.07 -19.19 -15.17
C SER A 158 7.33 -19.89 -16.50
N LEU A 159 8.60 -19.98 -16.90
CA LEU A 159 9.05 -20.71 -18.08
C LEU A 159 9.15 -22.23 -17.85
N GLY A 160 8.86 -22.67 -16.64
CA GLY A 160 8.90 -24.06 -16.22
C GLY A 160 9.93 -24.30 -15.11
N LYS A 161 10.02 -25.57 -14.65
CA LYS A 161 10.89 -25.92 -13.52
C LYS A 161 12.35 -25.55 -13.84
N ASN A 162 12.96 -24.71 -13.02
CA ASN A 162 14.35 -24.21 -13.11
C ASN A 162 14.68 -23.36 -14.38
N LYS A 163 13.68 -22.83 -15.09
CA LYS A 163 13.89 -21.99 -16.28
C LYS A 163 13.69 -20.49 -16.04
N GLY A 164 13.37 -20.09 -14.80
CA GLY A 164 13.13 -18.69 -14.47
C GLY A 164 11.74 -18.19 -14.87
N PHE A 165 11.63 -16.90 -15.03
CA PHE A 165 10.38 -16.19 -15.31
C PHE A 165 10.57 -15.24 -16.49
N GLU A 166 9.54 -15.08 -17.30
CA GLU A 166 9.42 -14.08 -18.35
C GLU A 166 8.47 -12.98 -17.88
N LEU A 167 8.87 -11.74 -18.03
CA LEU A 167 8.01 -10.60 -17.79
C LEU A 167 7.19 -10.29 -19.04
N LYS A 168 5.88 -10.19 -18.89
CA LYS A 168 4.94 -9.72 -19.91
C LYS A 168 4.32 -8.42 -19.45
N MET A 169 4.74 -7.32 -20.05
CA MET A 169 4.17 -6.00 -19.77
C MET A 169 2.74 -5.90 -20.30
N PHE A 170 1.96 -5.02 -19.70
CA PHE A 170 0.64 -4.66 -20.21
C PHE A 170 0.78 -3.69 -21.37
N GLU A 171 0.00 -3.91 -22.41
CA GLU A 171 0.02 -3.13 -23.66
C GLU A 171 -1.26 -2.30 -23.84
N ASP A 172 -2.29 -2.53 -23.00
CA ASP A 172 -3.58 -1.84 -23.09
C ASP A 172 -3.74 -0.81 -21.98
N VAL A 173 -4.07 0.42 -22.37
CA VAL A 173 -4.37 1.52 -21.43
C VAL A 173 -5.48 1.16 -20.43
N ASP A 174 -6.41 0.32 -20.85
CA ASP A 174 -7.50 -0.17 -20.02
C ASP A 174 -7.00 -1.06 -18.88
N ASP A 175 -5.83 -1.68 -19.00
CA ASP A 175 -5.24 -2.46 -17.92
C ASP A 175 -4.82 -1.58 -16.75
N PHE A 176 -4.28 -0.40 -17.03
CA PHE A 176 -3.91 0.58 -16.00
C PHE A 176 -5.15 1.29 -15.42
N LYS A 177 -6.08 1.68 -16.29
CA LYS A 177 -7.30 2.38 -15.92
C LYS A 177 -8.21 1.56 -15.00
N LYS A 178 -8.31 0.25 -15.25
CA LYS A 178 -9.20 -0.68 -14.52
C LYS A 178 -8.51 -1.42 -13.37
N SER A 179 -7.24 -1.17 -13.13
CA SER A 179 -6.52 -1.78 -12.01
C SER A 179 -6.97 -1.16 -10.70
N ASP A 180 -7.22 -2.00 -9.69
CA ASP A 180 -7.38 -1.53 -8.32
C ASP A 180 -6.01 -1.11 -7.76
N LEU A 181 -6.03 -0.12 -6.86
CA LEU A 181 -4.85 0.20 -6.05
C LEU A 181 -4.54 -0.94 -5.10
N ALA A 182 -3.26 -1.26 -4.96
CA ALA A 182 -2.76 -2.20 -3.98
C ALA A 182 -1.65 -1.55 -3.15
N TYR A 183 -1.51 -1.94 -1.89
CA TYR A 183 -0.61 -1.28 -0.97
C TYR A 183 0.48 -2.22 -0.45
N LEU A 184 1.70 -1.75 -0.44
CA LEU A 184 2.85 -2.44 0.13
C LEU A 184 3.34 -1.67 1.36
N LYS A 185 3.29 -2.30 2.53
CA LYS A 185 3.96 -1.79 3.74
C LYS A 185 5.41 -2.23 3.72
N LEU A 186 6.30 -1.29 3.49
CA LEU A 186 7.72 -1.57 3.38
C LEU A 186 8.35 -1.72 4.77
N PRO A 187 8.98 -2.86 5.09
CA PRO A 187 9.67 -3.03 6.37
C PRO A 187 10.78 -1.98 6.55
N VAL A 188 11.02 -1.56 7.79
CA VAL A 188 12.06 -0.56 8.12
C VAL A 188 13.41 -0.88 7.48
N MET A 189 13.82 -2.17 7.50
CA MET A 189 15.09 -2.62 6.92
C MET A 189 15.17 -2.45 5.40
N SER A 190 14.02 -2.37 4.71
CA SER A 190 13.95 -2.19 3.25
C SER A 190 13.76 -0.73 2.82
N VAL A 191 13.50 0.20 3.76
CA VAL A 191 13.34 1.63 3.46
C VAL A 191 14.60 2.20 2.80
N LYS A 192 15.78 1.75 3.23
CA LYS A 192 17.04 2.19 2.61
C LYS A 192 17.14 1.80 1.12
N ASN A 193 16.67 0.60 0.77
CA ASN A 193 16.68 0.15 -0.63
C ASN A 193 15.72 0.99 -1.47
N TYR A 194 14.53 1.29 -0.94
CA TYR A 194 13.58 2.19 -1.58
C TYR A 194 14.17 3.58 -1.79
N SER A 195 14.75 4.19 -0.76
CA SER A 195 15.36 5.52 -0.87
C SER A 195 16.54 5.57 -1.84
N ALA A 196 17.30 4.47 -1.97
CA ALA A 196 18.36 4.36 -2.97
C ALA A 196 17.78 4.32 -4.38
N TYR A 197 16.72 3.53 -4.58
CA TYR A 197 16.04 3.41 -5.86
C TYR A 197 15.39 4.73 -6.31
N VAL A 198 14.73 5.45 -5.40
CA VAL A 198 14.16 6.79 -5.71
C VAL A 198 15.23 7.72 -6.23
N ARG A 199 16.39 7.78 -5.55
CA ARG A 199 17.53 8.61 -6.00
C ARG A 199 18.06 8.17 -7.34
N GLU A 200 18.23 6.87 -7.56
CA GLU A 200 18.70 6.32 -8.81
C GLU A 200 17.81 6.74 -10.00
N VAL A 201 16.49 6.57 -9.88
CA VAL A 201 15.53 6.96 -10.92
C VAL A 201 15.58 8.48 -11.17
N THR A 202 15.62 9.29 -10.09
CA THR A 202 15.68 10.75 -10.20
C THR A 202 16.99 11.22 -10.84
N GLU A 203 18.14 10.66 -10.42
CA GLU A 203 19.47 11.07 -10.92
C GLU A 203 19.68 10.62 -12.37
N GLN A 204 19.15 9.46 -12.78
CA GLN A 204 19.38 8.91 -14.12
C GLN A 204 18.39 9.42 -15.16
N LEU A 205 17.12 9.59 -14.77
CA LEU A 205 16.02 9.86 -15.71
C LEU A 205 15.34 11.22 -15.50
N ASP A 206 15.61 11.90 -14.38
CA ASP A 206 14.89 13.13 -13.98
C ASP A 206 13.35 12.92 -13.99
N LYS A 207 12.91 11.75 -13.51
CA LYS A 207 11.51 11.33 -13.50
C LYS A 207 11.05 10.91 -12.12
N PRO A 208 9.77 11.13 -11.79
CA PRO A 208 9.15 10.58 -10.59
C PRO A 208 8.87 9.08 -10.76
N LEU A 209 8.71 8.35 -9.66
CA LEU A 209 8.48 6.89 -9.68
C LEU A 209 7.20 6.48 -10.41
N TRP A 210 6.18 7.33 -10.47
CA TRP A 210 4.97 7.04 -11.24
C TRP A 210 5.15 7.13 -12.76
N ALA A 211 6.30 7.64 -13.23
CA ALA A 211 6.65 7.70 -14.64
C ALA A 211 7.57 6.56 -15.11
N VAL A 212 7.78 5.56 -14.27
CA VAL A 212 8.60 4.38 -14.60
C VAL A 212 7.91 3.08 -14.20
N PHE A 213 8.23 2.02 -14.92
CA PHE A 213 7.88 0.65 -14.53
C PHE A 213 8.94 0.09 -13.61
N THR A 214 8.51 -0.46 -12.48
CA THR A 214 9.40 -0.96 -11.42
C THR A 214 9.15 -2.44 -11.19
N GLN A 215 10.23 -3.23 -11.13
CA GLN A 215 10.20 -4.56 -10.54
C GLN A 215 10.41 -4.43 -9.03
N ILE A 216 9.49 -4.99 -8.25
CA ILE A 216 9.66 -5.15 -6.82
C ILE A 216 9.84 -6.64 -6.53
N SER A 217 10.90 -6.98 -5.79
CA SER A 217 11.21 -8.37 -5.44
C SER A 217 11.39 -8.53 -3.93
N VAL A 218 11.05 -9.71 -3.43
CA VAL A 218 11.30 -10.11 -2.04
C VAL A 218 12.35 -11.21 -2.04
N GLU A 219 13.50 -10.91 -1.46
CA GLU A 219 14.65 -11.80 -1.43
C GLU A 219 14.99 -12.22 0.01
N PRO A 220 15.50 -13.44 0.23
CA PRO A 220 16.06 -13.83 1.52
C PRO A 220 17.16 -12.87 1.97
N ASP A 221 17.22 -12.60 3.27
CA ASP A 221 18.26 -11.76 3.88
C ASP A 221 18.64 -12.32 5.27
N ASP A 222 19.91 -12.53 5.51
CA ASP A 222 20.42 -13.17 6.72
C ASP A 222 20.16 -12.34 8.00
N ARG A 223 19.99 -11.02 7.86
CA ARG A 223 19.79 -10.09 8.99
C ARG A 223 18.35 -9.85 9.33
N SER A 224 17.47 -9.81 8.30
CA SER A 224 16.06 -9.43 8.44
C SER A 224 15.10 -10.51 7.95
N GLN A 225 15.57 -11.75 7.73
CA GLN A 225 14.86 -12.86 7.10
C GLN A 225 14.57 -12.62 5.61
N PHE A 226 14.19 -11.42 5.22
CA PHE A 226 13.99 -11.00 3.83
C PHE A 226 14.20 -9.48 3.70
N LYS A 227 14.52 -9.06 2.50
CA LYS A 227 14.56 -7.66 2.09
C LYS A 227 13.71 -7.46 0.84
N VAL A 228 13.22 -6.24 0.68
CA VAL A 228 12.55 -5.79 -0.56
C VAL A 228 13.56 -5.04 -1.40
N THR A 229 13.65 -5.40 -2.67
CA THR A 229 14.50 -4.76 -3.68
C THR A 229 13.66 -4.16 -4.79
N PHE A 230 14.23 -3.17 -5.46
CA PHE A 230 13.58 -2.39 -6.51
C PHE A 230 14.54 -2.31 -7.70
N GLU A 231 14.01 -2.55 -8.90
CA GLU A 231 14.77 -2.46 -10.15
C GLU A 231 13.92 -1.72 -11.19
N LEU A 232 14.58 -0.81 -11.92
CA LEU A 232 13.97 -0.14 -13.06
C LEU A 232 13.75 -1.15 -14.18
N ILE A 233 12.52 -1.24 -14.68
CA ILE A 233 12.20 -2.05 -15.87
C ILE A 233 12.36 -1.18 -17.10
N ASP A 234 11.58 -0.08 -17.17
CA ASP A 234 11.57 0.85 -18.31
C ASP A 234 10.82 2.14 -17.90
N GLU A 235 10.88 3.14 -18.76
CA GLU A 235 10.05 4.33 -18.64
C GLU A 235 8.62 4.04 -19.07
N VAL A 236 7.66 4.73 -18.46
CA VAL A 236 6.25 4.67 -18.89
C VAL A 236 6.12 5.35 -20.26
N PRO A 237 5.61 4.65 -21.30
CA PRO A 237 5.34 5.26 -22.60
C PRO A 237 4.33 6.42 -22.48
N ASP A 238 4.50 7.43 -23.34
CA ASP A 238 3.66 8.65 -23.37
C ASP A 238 2.17 8.34 -23.48
N GLU A 239 1.81 7.28 -24.19
CA GLU A 239 0.42 6.83 -24.38
C GLU A 239 -0.28 6.39 -23.09
N PHE A 240 0.47 5.98 -22.06
CA PHE A 240 -0.06 5.60 -20.75
C PHE A 240 0.05 6.70 -19.72
N MET A 241 0.83 7.76 -19.99
CA MET A 241 1.20 8.77 -19.02
C MET A 241 -0.03 9.47 -18.40
N ASP A 242 -1.02 9.87 -19.22
CA ASP A 242 -2.22 10.55 -18.74
C ASP A 242 -3.04 9.69 -17.76
N VAL A 243 -3.18 8.41 -18.07
CA VAL A 243 -3.94 7.48 -17.21
C VAL A 243 -3.20 7.20 -15.92
N ILE A 244 -1.88 7.01 -15.99
CA ILE A 244 -1.04 6.75 -14.83
C ILE A 244 -0.97 7.98 -13.92
N PHE A 245 -0.84 9.18 -14.48
CA PHE A 245 -0.90 10.43 -13.72
C PHE A 245 -2.24 10.63 -13.00
N LYS A 246 -3.34 10.26 -13.64
CA LYS A 246 -4.65 10.23 -12.97
C LYS A 246 -4.68 9.25 -11.80
N ARG A 247 -4.14 8.04 -11.98
CA ARG A 247 -4.03 7.02 -10.93
C ARG A 247 -3.12 7.49 -9.78
N HIS A 248 -2.04 8.22 -10.10
CA HIS A 248 -1.19 8.86 -9.11
C HIS A 248 -1.97 9.83 -8.22
N LYS A 249 -2.76 10.73 -8.80
CA LYS A 249 -3.61 11.66 -8.01
C LYS A 249 -4.62 10.92 -7.12
N GLU A 250 -5.31 9.93 -7.67
CA GLU A 250 -6.24 9.10 -6.91
C GLU A 250 -5.54 8.38 -5.74
N ALA A 251 -4.32 7.88 -5.97
CA ALA A 251 -3.54 7.22 -4.94
C ALA A 251 -3.06 8.18 -3.83
N LEU A 252 -2.69 9.42 -4.18
CA LEU A 252 -2.33 10.44 -3.19
C LEU A 252 -3.50 10.81 -2.29
N ASP A 253 -4.73 10.80 -2.80
CA ASP A 253 -5.93 11.10 -2.00
C ASP A 253 -6.28 9.97 -1.02
N GLU A 254 -5.80 8.77 -1.27
CA GLU A 254 -6.18 7.59 -0.49
C GLU A 254 -5.05 6.97 0.35
N ILE A 255 -3.77 7.24 0.06
CA ILE A 255 -2.65 6.47 0.60
C ILE A 255 -2.48 6.56 2.12
N ASP A 256 -2.92 7.66 2.73
CA ASP A 256 -2.80 7.97 4.15
C ASP A 256 -4.02 7.53 4.98
N PHE A 257 -4.87 6.63 4.43
CA PHE A 257 -6.01 6.12 5.21
C PHE A 257 -5.54 5.60 6.59
N PRO A 258 -6.23 6.04 7.67
CA PRO A 258 -5.81 5.76 9.04
C PRO A 258 -6.02 4.30 9.43
N TYR A 259 -5.34 3.88 10.49
CA TYR A 259 -5.71 2.64 11.20
C TYR A 259 -7.05 2.84 11.89
N ARG A 260 -7.83 1.77 11.97
CA ARG A 260 -9.14 1.78 12.62
C ARG A 260 -9.06 1.18 14.01
N ALA A 261 -9.93 1.69 14.89
CA ALA A 261 -10.22 1.04 16.15
C ALA A 261 -10.87 -0.34 15.90
N PRO A 262 -10.57 -1.37 16.71
CA PRO A 262 -11.30 -2.63 16.65
C PRO A 262 -12.79 -2.39 16.75
N SER A 263 -13.59 -2.92 15.83
CA SER A 263 -15.05 -2.92 15.93
C SER A 263 -15.51 -4.23 16.55
N ASP A 264 -16.56 -4.19 17.39
CA ASP A 264 -17.13 -5.38 18.04
C ASP A 264 -17.71 -6.38 17.01
N ASP A 265 -17.79 -6.01 15.73
CA ASP A 265 -18.25 -6.83 14.62
C ASP A 265 -17.15 -7.64 13.90
N GLU A 266 -15.87 -7.46 14.24
CA GLU A 266 -14.75 -8.16 13.58
C GLU A 266 -14.63 -9.66 13.94
N GLU A 267 -15.43 -10.20 14.86
CA GLU A 267 -15.53 -11.64 15.10
C GLU A 267 -16.31 -12.41 14.02
N LYS A 268 -16.95 -11.71 13.07
CA LYS A 268 -17.63 -12.34 11.94
C LYS A 268 -16.75 -12.25 10.70
N GLU A 269 -16.13 -13.38 10.36
CA GLU A 269 -15.47 -13.73 9.10
C GLU A 269 -15.53 -12.64 8.01
N SER A 270 -14.49 -11.83 7.89
CA SER A 270 -14.31 -10.93 6.76
C SER A 270 -14.15 -11.76 5.49
N LYS A 271 -15.16 -11.79 4.65
CA LYS A 271 -15.03 -12.35 3.30
C LYS A 271 -13.98 -11.55 2.55
N PRO A 272 -12.97 -12.21 1.93
CA PRO A 272 -11.90 -11.51 1.23
C PRO A 272 -12.47 -10.61 0.13
N VAL A 273 -12.11 -9.34 0.14
CA VAL A 273 -12.44 -8.40 -0.93
C VAL A 273 -11.68 -8.82 -2.18
N LYS A 274 -12.39 -9.10 -3.26
CA LYS A 274 -11.80 -9.49 -4.54
C LYS A 274 -11.16 -8.26 -5.21
N ASN A 275 -9.87 -8.09 -5.00
CA ASN A 275 -9.08 -7.09 -5.70
C ASN A 275 -8.54 -7.69 -7.01
N ASN A 276 -8.72 -6.99 -8.13
CA ASN A 276 -8.30 -7.49 -9.44
C ASN A 276 -6.78 -7.38 -9.69
N ALA A 277 -6.06 -6.58 -8.88
CA ALA A 277 -4.61 -6.47 -8.98
C ALA A 277 -3.92 -7.82 -8.76
N ALA A 278 -4.41 -8.65 -7.81
CA ALA A 278 -3.88 -10.00 -7.59
C ALA A 278 -3.97 -10.87 -8.85
N LYS A 279 -5.11 -10.83 -9.54
CA LYS A 279 -5.31 -11.60 -10.77
C LYS A 279 -4.42 -11.12 -11.91
N LYS A 280 -4.18 -9.81 -12.00
CA LYS A 280 -3.31 -9.22 -13.01
C LYS A 280 -1.84 -9.55 -12.74
N LEU A 281 -1.39 -9.47 -11.49
CA LEU A 281 -0.01 -9.78 -11.10
C LEU A 281 0.31 -11.29 -11.16
N ALA A 282 -0.63 -12.15 -10.78
CA ALA A 282 -0.44 -13.60 -10.77
C ALA A 282 -0.57 -14.25 -12.16
N GLY A 283 -1.16 -13.56 -13.14
CA GLY A 283 -1.45 -14.11 -14.46
C GLY A 283 -2.56 -15.17 -14.45
N LYS A 284 -2.92 -15.66 -15.64
CA LYS A 284 -3.83 -16.81 -15.76
C LYS A 284 -3.05 -18.09 -15.47
N ALA A 285 -3.19 -18.66 -14.28
CA ALA A 285 -2.67 -19.98 -13.97
C ALA A 285 -3.29 -21.00 -14.97
N LYS A 286 -2.49 -21.60 -15.86
CA LYS A 286 -2.93 -22.76 -16.66
C LYS A 286 -3.27 -23.87 -15.68
N LYS A 287 -4.55 -24.29 -15.66
CA LYS A 287 -4.95 -25.51 -14.94
C LYS A 287 -4.07 -26.67 -15.42
N PRO A 288 -3.44 -27.45 -14.54
CA PRO A 288 -2.70 -28.63 -14.96
C PRO A 288 -3.66 -29.58 -15.71
N GLY A 289 -3.31 -29.90 -16.93
CA GLY A 289 -4.08 -30.84 -17.75
C GLY A 289 -4.24 -32.17 -17.03
N ARG A 290 -5.49 -32.63 -16.88
CA ARG A 290 -5.83 -33.93 -16.30
C ARG A 290 -5.25 -35.02 -17.21
N VAL A 291 -4.15 -35.59 -16.80
CA VAL A 291 -3.60 -36.81 -17.50
C VAL A 291 -4.65 -37.90 -17.36
N LYS A 292 -5.27 -38.25 -18.44
CA LYS A 292 -6.11 -39.48 -18.53
C LYS A 292 -5.14 -40.67 -18.47
N LYS A 293 -5.35 -41.51 -17.48
CA LYS A 293 -4.78 -42.88 -17.48
C LYS A 293 -5.51 -43.75 -18.49
#